data_1cd97719fe3b4aadc534a9fccc203c9f
#
_entry.id   1cd97719fe3b4aadc534a9fccc203c9f
#
_cell.length_a   1.000
_cell.length_b   1.000
_cell.length_c   1.000
_cell.angle_alpha   90.00
_cell.angle_beta   90.00
_cell.angle_gamma   90.00
#
_symmetry.space_group_name_H-M   'P 1'
#
loop_
_entity.id
_entity.type
_entity.pdbx_description
1 polymer ?
#
loop_
_entity_poly.entity_id
_entity_poly.type
_entity_poly.pdbx_seq_one_letter_code
_entity_poly.pdbx_strand_id
1 'polypeptide(L)'
;VGFKEFFSGKFNLPISLAFLIAFFNQLSGINAVIYYSPRIFAETGMGESASLLSSVGVGFINLIATLIGIFLIDRMGRKFLMYICSFGYIISLGFISLTFYTGFGEGTLLIPFLIFAFIASHAVGQGAVIWVFISEIFPNNVRSYGNSLGSGTHWVFAAFIAAVFPFVTSTLGGGITFAIFTFIMIFQLLFVWKMMPETKNKSLEELEKIMIKKNK
;
A
#
# COMPACT_ATOMS: atom_id res chain seq x y z
N VAL A 1 29.75 6.38 5.26
CA VAL A 1 28.80 6.23 6.39
C VAL A 1 28.63 4.75 6.66
N GLY A 2 28.92 4.33 7.91
CA GLY A 2 28.76 2.92 8.29
C GLY A 2 27.36 2.61 8.81
N PHE A 3 27.04 1.30 8.91
CA PHE A 3 25.77 0.80 9.44
C PHE A 3 25.43 1.39 10.84
N LYS A 4 26.43 1.53 11.71
CA LYS A 4 26.25 2.13 13.04
C LYS A 4 25.83 3.60 12.99
N GLU A 5 26.34 4.34 12.03
CA GLU A 5 25.99 5.76 11.86
C GLU A 5 24.57 5.92 11.30
N PHE A 6 24.09 5.00 10.45
CA PHE A 6 22.72 5.00 9.96
C PHE A 6 21.70 4.91 11.11
N PHE A 7 21.99 4.12 12.14
CA PHE A 7 21.13 3.98 13.33
C PHE A 7 21.53 4.87 14.52
N SER A 8 22.38 5.87 14.31
CA SER A 8 22.86 6.77 15.39
C SER A 8 21.84 7.75 15.94
N GLY A 9 20.62 7.76 15.42
CA GLY A 9 19.57 8.73 15.75
C GLY A 9 19.46 9.90 14.78
N LYS A 10 20.48 10.18 14.01
CA LYS A 10 20.49 11.28 13.01
C LYS A 10 19.41 11.10 11.93
N PHE A 11 19.12 9.87 11.54
CA PHE A 11 18.19 9.53 10.47
C PHE A 11 16.86 8.95 10.97
N ASN A 12 16.49 9.14 12.23
CA ASN A 12 15.28 8.55 12.81
C ASN A 12 14.02 8.90 12.04
N LEU A 13 13.87 10.15 11.59
CA LEU A 13 12.70 10.57 10.84
C LEU A 13 12.58 9.85 9.48
N PRO A 14 13.57 9.89 8.58
CA PRO A 14 13.48 9.16 7.32
C PRO A 14 13.41 7.63 7.50
N ILE A 15 14.06 7.06 8.52
CA ILE A 15 13.93 5.63 8.86
C ILE A 15 12.47 5.30 9.23
N SER A 16 11.85 6.10 10.09
CA SER A 16 10.44 5.91 10.48
C SER A 16 9.49 6.06 9.29
N LEU A 17 9.73 7.05 8.43
CA LEU A 17 8.91 7.26 7.23
C LEU A 17 9.04 6.10 6.24
N ALA A 18 10.25 5.61 5.98
CA ALA A 18 10.51 4.48 5.10
C ALA A 18 9.88 3.18 5.64
N PHE A 19 10.00 2.94 6.95
CA PHE A 19 9.37 1.81 7.60
C PHE A 19 7.84 1.89 7.49
N LEU A 20 7.24 3.02 7.87
CA LEU A 20 5.78 3.17 7.92
C LEU A 20 5.15 3.10 6.53
N ILE A 21 5.74 3.72 5.50
CA ILE A 21 5.17 3.63 4.15
C ILE A 21 5.22 2.19 3.62
N ALA A 22 6.30 1.46 3.87
CA ALA A 22 6.44 0.06 3.46
C ALA A 22 5.54 -0.88 4.28
N PHE A 23 5.41 -0.64 5.58
CA PHE A 23 4.50 -1.34 6.47
C PHE A 23 3.05 -1.20 6.01
N PHE A 24 2.55 0.02 5.84
CA PHE A 24 1.19 0.25 5.39
C PHE A 24 0.94 -0.23 3.96
N ASN A 25 1.95 -0.20 3.09
CA ASN A 25 1.84 -0.76 1.75
C ASN A 25 1.36 -2.21 1.81
N GLN A 26 1.97 -3.03 2.65
CA GLN A 26 1.63 -4.45 2.75
C GLN A 26 0.43 -4.73 3.65
N LEU A 27 0.23 -3.96 4.71
CA LEU A 27 -0.93 -4.10 5.60
C LEU A 27 -2.24 -3.60 4.99
N SER A 28 -2.22 -3.05 3.78
CA SER A 28 -3.42 -2.87 2.95
C SER A 28 -4.03 -4.20 2.51
N GLY A 29 -3.26 -5.29 2.55
CA GLY A 29 -3.67 -6.59 2.05
C GLY A 29 -3.42 -6.79 0.54
N ILE A 30 -2.68 -5.86 -0.11
CA ILE A 30 -2.52 -5.86 -1.57
C ILE A 30 -2.03 -7.21 -2.12
N ASN A 31 -0.96 -7.77 -1.55
CA ASN A 31 -0.42 -9.03 -2.03
C ASN A 31 -1.34 -10.21 -1.72
N ALA A 32 -2.06 -10.18 -0.60
CA ALA A 32 -3.08 -11.18 -0.31
C ALA A 32 -4.19 -11.14 -1.36
N VAL A 33 -4.70 -9.95 -1.70
CA VAL A 33 -5.75 -9.81 -2.72
C VAL A 33 -5.26 -10.28 -4.08
N ILE A 34 -4.04 -9.90 -4.50
CA ILE A 34 -3.49 -10.33 -5.79
C ILE A 34 -3.30 -11.84 -5.84
N TYR A 35 -2.69 -12.46 -4.83
CA TYR A 35 -2.36 -13.89 -4.83
C TYR A 35 -3.58 -14.78 -4.66
N TYR A 36 -4.57 -14.35 -3.88
CA TYR A 36 -5.75 -15.12 -3.57
C TYR A 36 -7.01 -14.65 -4.29
N SER A 37 -6.89 -13.80 -5.31
CA SER A 37 -8.04 -13.27 -6.04
C SER A 37 -9.00 -14.33 -6.59
N PRO A 38 -8.56 -15.46 -7.18
CA PRO A 38 -9.47 -16.50 -7.64
C PRO A 38 -10.32 -17.07 -6.49
N ARG A 39 -9.70 -17.29 -5.33
CA ARG A 39 -10.40 -17.79 -4.14
C ARG A 39 -11.39 -16.75 -3.59
N ILE A 40 -10.97 -15.48 -3.50
CA ILE A 40 -11.84 -14.39 -3.04
C ILE A 40 -13.07 -14.29 -3.93
N PHE A 41 -12.91 -14.36 -5.26
CA PHE A 41 -14.03 -14.31 -6.19
C PHE A 41 -14.93 -15.56 -6.11
N ALA A 42 -14.35 -16.75 -5.92
CA ALA A 42 -15.13 -17.98 -5.71
C ALA A 42 -15.96 -17.92 -4.42
N GLU A 43 -15.42 -17.39 -3.33
CA GLU A 43 -16.13 -17.22 -2.04
C GLU A 43 -17.31 -16.24 -2.12
N THR A 44 -17.41 -15.44 -3.19
CA THR A 44 -18.53 -14.53 -3.46
C THR A 44 -19.65 -15.15 -4.31
N GLY A 45 -19.61 -16.46 -4.52
CA GLY A 45 -20.61 -17.18 -5.32
C GLY A 45 -20.39 -17.11 -6.84
N MET A 46 -19.24 -16.60 -7.30
CA MET A 46 -18.87 -16.61 -8.71
C MET A 46 -18.45 -18.03 -9.16
N GLY A 47 -18.86 -18.42 -10.36
CA GLY A 47 -18.41 -19.66 -10.97
C GLY A 47 -16.88 -19.65 -11.24
N GLU A 48 -16.27 -20.84 -11.36
CA GLU A 48 -14.82 -20.99 -11.51
C GLU A 48 -14.25 -20.18 -12.69
N SER A 49 -14.84 -20.30 -13.88
CA SER A 49 -14.39 -19.56 -15.07
C SER A 49 -14.48 -18.03 -14.89
N ALA A 50 -15.53 -17.53 -14.25
CA ALA A 50 -15.68 -16.11 -13.96
C ALA A 50 -14.68 -15.63 -12.91
N SER A 51 -14.38 -16.44 -11.90
CA SER A 51 -13.37 -16.15 -10.89
C SER A 51 -11.96 -16.05 -11.49
N LEU A 52 -11.60 -16.97 -12.37
CA LEU A 52 -10.32 -16.94 -13.08
C LEU A 52 -10.20 -15.73 -14.01
N LEU A 53 -11.26 -15.44 -14.79
CA LEU A 53 -11.28 -14.28 -15.69
C LEU A 53 -11.17 -12.95 -14.92
N SER A 54 -11.87 -12.85 -13.79
CA SER A 54 -11.78 -11.67 -12.92
C SER A 54 -10.37 -11.49 -12.36
N SER A 55 -9.67 -12.59 -12.07
CA SER A 55 -8.27 -12.54 -11.59
C SER A 55 -7.31 -12.07 -12.70
N VAL A 56 -7.55 -12.39 -13.96
CA VAL A 56 -6.83 -11.79 -15.10
C VAL A 56 -7.09 -10.28 -15.14
N GLY A 57 -8.33 -9.85 -14.88
CA GLY A 57 -8.71 -8.46 -14.78
C GLY A 57 -7.93 -7.69 -13.70
N VAL A 58 -7.64 -8.32 -12.55
CA VAL A 58 -6.77 -7.73 -11.50
C VAL A 58 -5.40 -7.35 -12.06
N GLY A 59 -4.75 -8.26 -12.80
CA GLY A 59 -3.45 -7.97 -13.43
C GLY A 59 -3.51 -6.83 -14.45
N PHE A 60 -4.55 -6.81 -15.26
CA PHE A 60 -4.75 -5.79 -16.29
C PHE A 60 -5.00 -4.40 -15.68
N ILE A 61 -5.87 -4.30 -14.69
CA ILE A 61 -6.13 -3.06 -13.95
C ILE A 61 -4.86 -2.58 -13.23
N ASN A 62 -4.13 -3.49 -12.60
CA ASN A 62 -2.86 -3.15 -11.94
C ASN A 62 -1.86 -2.53 -12.92
N LEU A 63 -1.71 -3.12 -14.11
CA LEU A 63 -0.81 -2.60 -15.15
C LEU A 63 -1.21 -1.18 -15.58
N ILE A 64 -2.46 -0.98 -15.98
CA ILE A 64 -2.94 0.33 -16.47
C ILE A 64 -2.84 1.38 -15.36
N ALA A 65 -3.29 1.08 -14.16
CA ALA A 65 -3.25 2.01 -13.04
C ALA A 65 -1.81 2.34 -12.62
N THR A 66 -0.88 1.42 -12.72
CA THR A 66 0.55 1.68 -12.48
C THR A 66 1.11 2.67 -13.52
N LEU A 67 0.81 2.50 -14.79
CA LEU A 67 1.23 3.43 -15.83
C LEU A 67 0.66 4.83 -15.59
N ILE A 68 -0.60 4.93 -15.19
CA ILE A 68 -1.22 6.19 -14.79
C ILE A 68 -0.52 6.80 -13.57
N GLY A 69 -0.22 6.00 -12.56
CA GLY A 69 0.47 6.43 -11.34
C GLY A 69 1.86 7.00 -11.61
N ILE A 70 2.65 6.34 -12.46
CA ILE A 70 3.97 6.83 -12.89
C ILE A 70 3.85 8.19 -13.59
N PHE A 71 2.83 8.38 -14.41
CA PHE A 71 2.60 9.67 -15.09
C PHE A 71 2.13 10.77 -14.12
N LEU A 72 1.33 10.41 -13.12
CA LEU A 72 0.75 11.38 -12.18
C LEU A 72 1.70 11.79 -11.05
N ILE A 73 2.69 10.95 -10.69
CA ILE A 73 3.54 11.17 -9.51
C ILE A 73 4.29 12.51 -9.57
N ASP A 74 4.78 12.89 -10.75
CA ASP A 74 5.49 14.15 -10.94
C ASP A 74 4.54 15.35 -11.14
N ARG A 75 3.29 15.09 -11.53
CA ARG A 75 2.29 16.15 -11.72
C ARG A 75 1.54 16.49 -10.44
N MET A 76 1.15 15.51 -9.68
CA MET A 76 0.28 15.69 -8.50
C MET A 76 1.04 15.64 -7.17
N GLY A 77 2.23 15.03 -7.15
CA GLY A 77 3.04 14.87 -5.96
C GLY A 77 2.74 13.60 -5.17
N ARG A 78 3.70 13.25 -4.30
CA ARG A 78 3.71 11.96 -3.60
C ARG A 78 2.63 11.92 -2.52
N LYS A 79 2.53 12.99 -1.74
CA LYS A 79 1.55 13.06 -0.64
C LYS A 79 0.11 13.06 -1.14
N PHE A 80 -0.17 13.78 -2.23
CA PHE A 80 -1.51 13.83 -2.81
C PHE A 80 -1.96 12.46 -3.35
N LEU A 81 -1.08 11.75 -4.06
CA LEU A 81 -1.38 10.39 -4.52
C LEU A 81 -1.62 9.42 -3.37
N MET A 82 -0.92 9.60 -2.25
CA MET A 82 -1.14 8.80 -1.05
C MET A 82 -2.50 9.10 -0.38
N TYR A 83 -3.01 10.32 -0.46
CA TYR A 83 -4.40 10.61 -0.05
C TYR A 83 -5.41 9.89 -0.92
N ILE A 84 -5.28 9.97 -2.25
CA ILE A 84 -6.16 9.26 -3.19
C ILE A 84 -6.15 7.76 -2.87
N CYS A 85 -4.97 7.18 -2.70
CA CYS A 85 -4.79 5.78 -2.34
C CYS A 85 -5.47 5.44 -1.01
N SER A 86 -5.25 6.23 0.04
CA SER A 86 -5.81 5.97 1.37
C SER A 86 -7.33 6.02 1.38
N PHE A 87 -7.94 7.01 0.72
CA PHE A 87 -9.40 7.07 0.57
C PHE A 87 -9.93 5.92 -0.29
N GLY A 88 -9.26 5.62 -1.40
CA GLY A 88 -9.61 4.48 -2.26
C GLY A 88 -9.59 3.15 -1.51
N TYR A 89 -8.60 2.93 -0.66
CA TYR A 89 -8.51 1.76 0.21
C TYR A 89 -9.66 1.68 1.21
N ILE A 90 -9.89 2.76 1.96
CA ILE A 90 -10.92 2.79 3.01
C ILE A 90 -12.29 2.52 2.41
N ILE A 91 -12.59 3.15 1.27
CA ILE A 91 -13.87 3.00 0.60
C ILE A 91 -14.03 1.57 0.03
N SER A 92 -13.07 1.12 -0.79
CA SER A 92 -13.18 -0.17 -1.47
C SER A 92 -13.14 -1.36 -0.50
N LEU A 93 -12.17 -1.39 0.42
CA LEU A 93 -12.06 -2.46 1.43
C LEU A 93 -13.23 -2.45 2.41
N GLY A 94 -13.71 -1.27 2.80
CA GLY A 94 -14.88 -1.12 3.66
C GLY A 94 -16.14 -1.66 3.01
N PHE A 95 -16.38 -1.37 1.75
CA PHE A 95 -17.50 -1.94 1.00
C PHE A 95 -17.35 -3.42 0.74
N ILE A 96 -16.15 -3.93 0.47
CA ILE A 96 -15.89 -5.39 0.37
C ILE A 96 -16.23 -6.06 1.70
N SER A 97 -15.78 -5.52 2.82
CA SER A 97 -16.15 -6.03 4.15
C SER A 97 -17.67 -6.07 4.34
N LEU A 98 -18.35 -5.00 4.00
CA LEU A 98 -19.80 -4.89 4.13
C LEU A 98 -20.55 -5.92 3.26
N THR A 99 -20.09 -6.15 2.03
CA THR A 99 -20.69 -7.15 1.14
C THR A 99 -20.57 -8.56 1.71
N PHE A 100 -19.43 -8.93 2.30
CA PHE A 100 -19.26 -10.21 2.97
C PHE A 100 -20.16 -10.36 4.22
N TYR A 101 -20.43 -9.27 4.94
CA TYR A 101 -21.31 -9.32 6.12
C TYR A 101 -22.79 -9.41 5.77
N THR A 102 -23.22 -8.71 4.74
CA THR A 102 -24.64 -8.58 4.40
C THR A 102 -25.11 -9.54 3.31
N GLY A 103 -24.17 -10.18 2.60
CA GLY A 103 -24.48 -10.96 1.39
C GLY A 103 -24.94 -10.09 0.20
N PHE A 104 -24.92 -8.76 0.35
CA PHE A 104 -25.34 -7.86 -0.73
C PHE A 104 -24.41 -7.95 -1.93
N GLY A 105 -24.95 -8.25 -3.08
CA GLY A 105 -24.18 -8.39 -4.32
C GLY A 105 -23.47 -9.74 -4.46
N GLU A 106 -23.77 -10.75 -3.63
CA GLU A 106 -23.29 -12.11 -3.81
C GLU A 106 -23.63 -12.65 -5.21
N GLY A 107 -22.65 -13.29 -5.84
CA GLY A 107 -22.80 -13.81 -7.22
C GLY A 107 -22.82 -12.74 -8.32
N THR A 108 -22.71 -11.45 -7.98
CA THR A 108 -22.65 -10.34 -8.93
C THR A 108 -21.23 -9.87 -9.21
N LEU A 109 -21.07 -8.90 -10.12
CA LEU A 109 -19.78 -8.27 -10.41
C LEU A 109 -19.38 -7.18 -9.39
N LEU A 110 -20.14 -7.00 -8.30
CA LEU A 110 -19.88 -5.94 -7.31
C LEU A 110 -18.50 -6.10 -6.65
N ILE A 111 -18.19 -7.29 -6.13
CA ILE A 111 -16.89 -7.53 -5.47
C ILE A 111 -15.71 -7.47 -6.44
N PRO A 112 -15.74 -8.08 -7.64
CA PRO A 112 -14.74 -7.81 -8.67
C PRO A 112 -14.50 -6.32 -8.93
N PHE A 113 -15.55 -5.53 -9.07
CA PHE A 113 -15.45 -4.10 -9.28
C PHE A 113 -14.79 -3.38 -8.10
N LEU A 114 -15.16 -3.71 -6.86
CA LEU A 114 -14.54 -3.14 -5.66
C LEU A 114 -13.07 -3.55 -5.52
N ILE A 115 -12.71 -4.78 -5.86
CA ILE A 115 -11.32 -5.24 -5.88
C ILE A 115 -10.53 -4.49 -6.96
N PHE A 116 -11.10 -4.27 -8.15
CA PHE A 116 -10.46 -3.48 -9.18
C PHE A 116 -10.22 -2.02 -8.73
N ALA A 117 -11.19 -1.42 -8.04
CA ALA A 117 -11.05 -0.09 -7.44
C ALA A 117 -9.94 -0.05 -6.37
N PHE A 118 -9.85 -1.08 -5.53
CA PHE A 118 -8.78 -1.25 -4.56
C PHE A 118 -7.40 -1.35 -5.22
N ILE A 119 -7.26 -2.24 -6.23
CA ILE A 119 -6.01 -2.44 -6.98
C ILE A 119 -5.61 -1.15 -7.71
N ALA A 120 -6.54 -0.46 -8.37
CA ALA A 120 -6.27 0.80 -9.06
C ALA A 120 -5.79 1.88 -8.08
N SER A 121 -6.45 1.99 -6.93
CA SER A 121 -6.05 2.93 -5.86
C SER A 121 -4.65 2.65 -5.36
N HIS A 122 -4.30 1.36 -5.16
CA HIS A 122 -2.96 0.94 -4.79
C HIS A 122 -1.93 1.33 -5.85
N ALA A 123 -2.16 0.96 -7.09
CA ALA A 123 -1.20 1.13 -8.17
C ALA A 123 -0.91 2.60 -8.47
N VAL A 124 -1.93 3.46 -8.43
CA VAL A 124 -1.78 4.92 -8.62
C VAL A 124 -1.07 5.58 -7.43
N GLY A 125 -1.35 5.15 -6.21
CA GLY A 125 -0.80 5.73 -4.98
C GLY A 125 0.40 4.96 -4.45
N GLN A 126 0.18 4.06 -3.52
CA GLN A 126 1.25 3.33 -2.82
C GLN A 126 2.23 2.62 -3.77
N GLY A 127 1.73 1.97 -4.82
CA GLY A 127 2.57 1.23 -5.76
C GLY A 127 3.57 2.13 -6.51
N ALA A 128 3.14 3.32 -6.93
CA ALA A 128 3.99 4.28 -7.61
C ALA A 128 4.88 5.08 -6.63
N VAL A 129 4.31 5.47 -5.49
CA VAL A 129 4.94 6.43 -4.56
C VAL A 129 6.03 5.81 -3.70
N ILE A 130 5.85 4.57 -3.19
CA ILE A 130 6.73 3.99 -2.17
C ILE A 130 8.21 4.08 -2.52
N TRP A 131 8.60 3.62 -3.70
CA TRP A 131 10.00 3.52 -4.09
C TRP A 131 10.64 4.86 -4.37
N VAL A 132 9.89 5.76 -5.00
CA VAL A 132 10.33 7.13 -5.27
C VAL A 132 10.49 7.88 -3.95
N PHE A 133 9.49 7.86 -3.09
CA PHE A 133 9.52 8.54 -1.80
C PHE A 133 10.68 8.07 -0.91
N ILE A 134 10.89 6.75 -0.77
CA ILE A 134 12.01 6.21 0.02
C ILE A 134 13.34 6.68 -0.54
N SER A 135 13.52 6.71 -1.87
CA SER A 135 14.76 7.16 -2.48
C SER A 135 15.01 8.67 -2.31
N GLU A 136 13.96 9.47 -2.19
CA GLU A 136 14.04 10.93 -2.05
C GLU A 136 14.32 11.39 -0.62
N ILE A 137 13.85 10.67 0.39
CA ILE A 137 13.97 11.11 1.80
C ILE A 137 15.32 10.82 2.44
N PHE A 138 16.18 10.04 1.80
CA PHE A 138 17.52 9.76 2.30
C PHE A 138 18.61 10.51 1.53
N PRO A 139 19.59 11.13 2.22
CA PRO A 139 20.78 11.67 1.59
C PRO A 139 21.56 10.61 0.81
N ASN A 140 22.32 11.04 -0.21
CA ASN A 140 23.06 10.15 -1.10
C ASN A 140 23.97 9.13 -0.36
N ASN A 141 24.61 9.58 0.72
CA ASN A 141 25.57 8.78 1.48
C ASN A 141 24.95 7.63 2.29
N VAL A 142 23.64 7.64 2.53
CA VAL A 142 22.89 6.60 3.27
C VAL A 142 21.69 6.04 2.50
N ARG A 143 21.44 6.50 1.28
CA ARG A 143 20.25 6.12 0.48
C ARG A 143 20.18 4.62 0.25
N SER A 144 21.29 3.94 0.05
CA SER A 144 21.32 2.47 -0.11
C SER A 144 20.80 1.75 1.14
N TYR A 145 21.17 2.21 2.33
CA TYR A 145 20.63 1.66 3.58
C TYR A 145 19.14 1.93 3.73
N GLY A 146 18.70 3.14 3.39
CA GLY A 146 17.27 3.50 3.41
C GLY A 146 16.43 2.66 2.45
N ASN A 147 16.89 2.49 1.22
CA ASN A 147 16.23 1.63 0.23
C ASN A 147 16.21 0.16 0.67
N SER A 148 17.29 -0.34 1.28
CA SER A 148 17.34 -1.70 1.82
C SER A 148 16.37 -1.88 2.99
N LEU A 149 16.27 -0.89 3.88
CA LEU A 149 15.31 -0.90 4.98
C LEU A 149 13.86 -0.93 4.45
N GLY A 150 13.53 -0.05 3.52
CA GLY A 150 12.20 0.00 2.91
C GLY A 150 11.84 -1.27 2.17
N SER A 151 12.74 -1.78 1.32
CA SER A 151 12.54 -3.04 0.59
C SER A 151 12.43 -4.22 1.54
N GLY A 152 13.30 -4.31 2.54
CA GLY A 152 13.26 -5.37 3.55
C GLY A 152 11.94 -5.38 4.32
N THR A 153 11.50 -4.23 4.79
CA THR A 153 10.19 -4.06 5.46
C THR A 153 9.06 -4.50 4.53
N HIS A 154 9.04 -4.02 3.30
CA HIS A 154 8.02 -4.37 2.32
C HIS A 154 7.91 -5.90 2.13
N TRP A 155 9.02 -6.57 1.84
CA TRP A 155 8.99 -8.00 1.53
C TRP A 155 8.76 -8.89 2.75
N VAL A 156 9.24 -8.50 3.93
CA VAL A 156 8.93 -9.22 5.19
C VAL A 156 7.43 -9.17 5.48
N PHE A 157 6.80 -8.00 5.38
CA PHE A 157 5.36 -7.90 5.59
C PHE A 157 4.55 -8.49 4.43
N ALA A 158 5.05 -8.46 3.19
CA ALA A 158 4.43 -9.18 2.07
C ALA A 158 4.35 -10.69 2.35
N ALA A 159 5.46 -11.29 2.78
CA ALA A 159 5.51 -12.71 3.15
C ALA A 159 4.59 -13.02 4.34
N PHE A 160 4.61 -12.17 5.37
CA PHE A 160 3.76 -12.33 6.55
C PHE A 160 2.27 -12.30 6.18
N ILE A 161 1.82 -11.27 5.45
CA ILE A 161 0.42 -11.14 5.04
C ILE A 161 0.00 -12.30 4.13
N ALA A 162 0.83 -12.69 3.16
CA ALA A 162 0.52 -13.81 2.27
C ALA A 162 0.38 -15.15 3.03
N ALA A 163 1.21 -15.35 4.05
CA ALA A 163 1.15 -16.57 4.88
C ALA A 163 -0.06 -16.59 5.83
N VAL A 164 -0.40 -15.45 6.42
CA VAL A 164 -1.44 -15.35 7.46
C VAL A 164 -2.85 -15.20 6.86
N PHE A 165 -2.99 -14.61 5.68
CA PHE A 165 -4.27 -14.31 5.07
C PHE A 165 -5.22 -15.51 4.94
N PRO A 166 -4.80 -16.69 4.41
CA PRO A 166 -5.71 -17.85 4.32
C PRO A 166 -6.21 -18.34 5.68
N PHE A 167 -5.36 -18.26 6.71
CA PHE A 167 -5.74 -18.65 8.06
C PHE A 167 -6.76 -17.66 8.65
N VAL A 168 -6.52 -16.37 8.51
CA VAL A 168 -7.42 -15.31 9.01
C VAL A 168 -8.77 -15.38 8.31
N THR A 169 -8.80 -15.52 6.99
CA THR A 169 -10.05 -15.62 6.22
C THR A 169 -10.84 -16.88 6.56
N SER A 170 -10.16 -18.01 6.75
CA SER A 170 -10.84 -19.27 7.12
C SER A 170 -11.38 -19.26 8.55
N THR A 171 -10.75 -18.51 9.46
CA THR A 171 -11.14 -18.46 10.89
C THR A 171 -12.16 -17.37 11.19
N LEU A 172 -11.94 -16.16 10.64
CA LEU A 172 -12.73 -14.97 10.95
C LEU A 172 -13.73 -14.60 9.83
N GLY A 173 -13.58 -15.22 8.66
CA GLY A 173 -14.36 -14.88 7.46
C GLY A 173 -13.86 -13.64 6.73
N GLY A 174 -14.32 -13.48 5.47
CA GLY A 174 -13.94 -12.37 4.61
C GLY A 174 -14.34 -11.00 5.19
N GLY A 175 -15.54 -10.91 5.78
CA GLY A 175 -16.05 -9.66 6.35
C GLY A 175 -15.10 -9.05 7.38
N ILE A 176 -14.70 -9.83 8.39
CA ILE A 176 -13.78 -9.36 9.44
C ILE A 176 -12.39 -9.10 8.86
N THR A 177 -11.90 -9.95 7.98
CA THR A 177 -10.58 -9.80 7.36
C THR A 177 -10.46 -8.46 6.62
N PHE A 178 -11.42 -8.13 5.78
CA PHE A 178 -11.42 -6.86 5.05
C PHE A 178 -11.71 -5.66 5.96
N ALA A 179 -12.49 -5.84 7.06
CA ALA A 179 -12.65 -4.81 8.08
C ALA A 179 -11.33 -4.48 8.78
N ILE A 180 -10.51 -5.46 9.09
CA ILE A 180 -9.17 -5.26 9.68
C ILE A 180 -8.29 -4.44 8.74
N PHE A 181 -8.23 -4.79 7.45
CA PHE A 181 -7.47 -4.01 6.47
C PHE A 181 -7.98 -2.58 6.35
N THR A 182 -9.31 -2.39 6.31
CA THR A 182 -9.92 -1.06 6.29
C THR A 182 -9.50 -0.23 7.49
N PHE A 183 -9.55 -0.82 8.69
CA PHE A 183 -9.15 -0.15 9.92
C PHE A 183 -7.69 0.26 9.92
N ILE A 184 -6.78 -0.61 9.44
CA ILE A 184 -5.35 -0.29 9.33
C ILE A 184 -5.14 0.85 8.30
N MET A 185 -5.91 0.92 7.23
CA MET A 185 -5.79 1.99 6.23
C MET A 185 -6.25 3.36 6.74
N ILE A 186 -7.07 3.41 7.78
CA ILE A 186 -7.34 4.67 8.50
C ILE A 186 -6.05 5.18 9.16
N PHE A 187 -5.24 4.31 9.73
CA PHE A 187 -3.92 4.69 10.26
C PHE A 187 -2.94 5.11 9.15
N GLN A 188 -3.00 4.51 7.96
CA GLN A 188 -2.25 5.01 6.81
C GLN A 188 -2.65 6.46 6.48
N LEU A 189 -3.95 6.75 6.45
CA LEU A 189 -4.43 8.11 6.20
C LEU A 189 -3.91 9.11 7.25
N LEU A 190 -3.90 8.71 8.52
CA LEU A 190 -3.33 9.52 9.61
C LEU A 190 -1.81 9.72 9.45
N PHE A 191 -1.09 8.68 9.03
CA PHE A 191 0.33 8.74 8.71
C PHE A 191 0.60 9.76 7.59
N VAL A 192 -0.15 9.67 6.49
CA VAL A 192 -0.01 10.60 5.35
C VAL A 192 -0.31 12.03 5.79
N TRP A 193 -1.35 12.23 6.59
CA TRP A 193 -1.76 13.55 7.04
C TRP A 193 -0.72 14.19 7.96
N LYS A 194 -0.30 13.47 9.01
CA LYS A 194 0.50 14.04 10.11
C LYS A 194 2.00 13.93 9.90
N MET A 195 2.49 12.89 9.23
CA MET A 195 3.93 12.59 9.20
C MET A 195 4.55 12.71 7.82
N MET A 196 3.83 12.36 6.75
CA MET A 196 4.41 12.33 5.41
C MET A 196 4.58 13.74 4.84
N PRO A 197 5.81 14.19 4.55
CA PRO A 197 6.03 15.45 3.85
C PRO A 197 5.79 15.28 2.34
N GLU A 198 5.47 16.38 1.65
CA GLU A 198 5.51 16.41 0.19
C GLU A 198 6.96 16.62 -0.27
N THR A 199 7.43 15.73 -1.15
CA THR A 199 8.80 15.77 -1.67
C THR A 199 8.90 16.35 -3.09
N LYS A 200 7.76 16.47 -3.77
CA LYS A 200 7.70 17.03 -5.12
C LYS A 200 8.32 18.43 -5.20
N ASN A 201 9.09 18.69 -6.24
CA ASN A 201 9.73 19.98 -6.53
C ASN A 201 10.70 20.47 -5.44
N LYS A 202 11.21 19.59 -4.59
CA LYS A 202 12.25 19.89 -3.61
C LYS A 202 13.58 19.29 -4.04
N SER A 203 14.65 20.07 -3.88
CA SER A 203 16.01 19.54 -4.10
C SER A 203 16.38 18.53 -3.00
N LEU A 204 17.36 17.66 -3.28
CA LEU A 204 17.84 16.71 -2.28
C LEU A 204 18.41 17.42 -1.05
N GLU A 205 19.04 18.57 -1.21
CA GLU A 205 19.57 19.38 -0.14
C GLU A 205 18.47 20.00 0.74
N GLU A 206 17.36 20.39 0.13
CA GLU A 206 16.18 20.88 0.86
C GLU A 206 15.52 19.75 1.67
N LEU A 207 15.39 18.57 1.05
CA LEU A 207 14.86 17.39 1.73
C LEU A 207 15.76 16.96 2.88
N GLU A 208 17.09 16.97 2.69
CA GLU A 208 18.04 16.66 3.76
C GLU A 208 17.86 17.59 4.98
N LYS A 209 17.65 18.90 4.76
CA LYS A 209 17.38 19.85 5.85
C LYS A 209 16.08 19.55 6.60
N ILE A 210 15.06 19.06 5.90
CA ILE A 210 13.76 18.70 6.49
C ILE A 210 13.87 17.38 7.27
N MET A 211 14.59 16.40 6.71
CA MET A 211 14.65 15.03 7.22
C MET A 211 15.65 14.85 8.36
N ILE A 212 16.73 15.64 8.35
CA ILE A 212 17.80 15.52 9.34
C ILE A 212 17.70 16.68 10.31
N LYS A 213 17.33 16.39 11.56
CA LYS A 213 17.47 17.37 12.62
C LYS A 213 18.96 17.72 12.75
N LYS A 214 19.33 18.97 12.49
CA LYS A 214 20.62 19.48 12.94
C LYS A 214 20.64 19.32 14.46
N ASN A 215 21.51 18.45 14.98
CA ASN A 215 21.86 18.46 16.38
C ASN A 215 22.39 19.88 16.69
N LYS A 216 21.57 20.66 17.40
CA LYS A 216 22.06 21.84 18.10
C LYS A 216 22.74 21.40 19.38
#